data_e4ea9547eac1e0e8221007c85788b6d1
#
_entry.id   e4ea9547eac1e0e8221007c85788b6d1
#
_cell.length_a   1.000
_cell.length_b   1.000
_cell.length_c   1.000
_cell.angle_alpha   90.00
_cell.angle_beta   90.00
_cell.angle_gamma   90.00
#
_symmetry.space_group_name_H-M   'P 1'
#
loop_
_entity.id
_entity.type
_entity.pdbx_description
1 polymer ?
#
loop_
_entity_poly.entity_id
_entity_poly.type
_entity_poly.pdbx_seq_one_letter_code
_entity_poly.pdbx_strand_id
1 'polypeptide(L)'
;SYALFPHLSVFENVAFGLRRRAVRGADLRGRVEYMLGIVGLEGMGKRKPRQLSGGQQQRVALARALVNKPQVLLLDEPLGALDLKLRKQMQLELKAIQHDVGITFIHVTHDQEEAMTMADRIAVMDRGKLVQVATPAEIYEQPRTRFIAEFVGDVNILDGKVAGREDGMWRIASASAAAPLVVDDPDEVLENGQEIALAIRPEKMTLQRQPPVAGQNVLAGQVWDIGYLGDWTVYRVKLDSGVMARVSCANVSRFVEAPVSWEDRVYLSFAPQSAVILTR
;
A
#
# COMPACT_ATOMS: atom_id res chain seq x y z
N SER A 1 10.35 13.92 -18.13
CA SER A 1 9.66 13.79 -19.43
C SER A 1 9.64 12.32 -19.80
N TYR A 2 8.53 11.79 -20.29
CA TYR A 2 8.33 10.38 -20.65
C TYR A 2 9.22 9.89 -21.81
N ALA A 3 10.41 10.48 -21.98
CA ALA A 3 11.41 10.21 -23.00
C ALA A 3 10.84 10.13 -24.44
N LEU A 4 9.75 10.86 -24.73
CA LEU A 4 9.21 10.95 -26.09
C LEU A 4 10.14 11.76 -26.98
N PHE A 5 10.20 11.41 -28.25
CA PHE A 5 10.90 12.20 -29.24
C PHE A 5 10.07 13.44 -29.61
N PRO A 6 10.47 14.66 -29.20
CA PRO A 6 9.61 15.85 -29.28
C PRO A 6 9.40 16.33 -30.73
N HIS A 7 10.29 15.97 -31.63
CA HIS A 7 10.23 16.32 -33.04
C HIS A 7 9.34 15.37 -33.85
N LEU A 8 9.07 14.15 -33.34
CA LEU A 8 8.22 13.15 -33.98
C LEU A 8 6.76 13.32 -33.58
N SER A 9 5.83 12.94 -34.46
CA SER A 9 4.41 12.82 -34.12
C SER A 9 4.14 11.66 -33.17
N VAL A 10 2.93 11.56 -32.61
CA VAL A 10 2.47 10.45 -31.78
C VAL A 10 2.62 9.13 -32.55
N PHE A 11 2.14 9.09 -33.80
CA PHE A 11 2.27 7.92 -34.66
C PHE A 11 3.75 7.50 -34.83
N GLU A 12 4.62 8.46 -35.12
CA GLU A 12 6.05 8.17 -35.33
C GLU A 12 6.77 7.74 -34.07
N ASN A 13 6.40 8.31 -32.90
CA ASN A 13 6.91 7.85 -31.61
C ASN A 13 6.59 6.36 -31.40
N VAL A 14 5.32 5.97 -31.59
CA VAL A 14 4.88 4.57 -31.43
C VAL A 14 5.50 3.68 -32.49
N ALA A 15 5.55 4.12 -33.78
CA ALA A 15 6.12 3.37 -34.89
C ALA A 15 7.65 3.16 -34.80
N PHE A 16 8.35 3.92 -33.96
CA PHE A 16 9.81 3.97 -33.92
C PHE A 16 10.46 2.59 -33.77
N GLY A 17 10.01 1.80 -32.81
CA GLY A 17 10.54 0.46 -32.54
C GLY A 17 10.22 -0.53 -33.68
N LEU A 18 9.02 -0.44 -34.26
CA LEU A 18 8.61 -1.30 -35.38
C LEU A 18 9.44 -1.03 -36.63
N ARG A 19 9.72 0.25 -36.93
CA ARG A 19 10.58 0.62 -38.08
C ARG A 19 12.00 0.05 -37.94
N ARG A 20 12.55 0.02 -36.71
CA ARG A 20 13.86 -0.60 -36.45
C ARG A 20 13.86 -2.11 -36.67
N ARG A 21 12.70 -2.76 -36.54
CA ARG A 21 12.49 -4.18 -36.84
C ARG A 21 12.05 -4.42 -38.28
N ALA A 22 12.25 -3.44 -39.15
CA ALA A 22 11.91 -3.49 -40.59
C ALA A 22 10.41 -3.72 -40.90
N VAL A 23 9.50 -3.50 -39.95
CA VAL A 23 8.04 -3.50 -40.17
C VAL A 23 7.68 -2.25 -41.00
N ARG A 24 6.89 -2.40 -42.05
CA ARG A 24 6.56 -1.30 -42.99
C ARG A 24 5.12 -1.41 -43.53
N GLY A 25 4.69 -0.39 -44.27
CA GLY A 25 3.42 -0.39 -45.00
C GLY A 25 2.19 -0.51 -44.14
N ALA A 26 1.25 -1.32 -44.61
CA ALA A 26 -0.05 -1.50 -43.95
C ALA A 26 0.08 -2.19 -42.57
N ASP A 27 1.00 -3.13 -42.39
CA ASP A 27 1.24 -3.83 -41.11
C ASP A 27 1.73 -2.85 -40.04
N LEU A 28 2.68 -1.97 -40.34
CA LEU A 28 3.12 -0.94 -39.41
C LEU A 28 1.96 -0.03 -38.99
N ARG A 29 1.18 0.44 -39.98
CA ARG A 29 0.04 1.33 -39.69
C ARG A 29 -0.99 0.63 -38.82
N GLY A 30 -1.39 -0.58 -39.14
CA GLY A 30 -2.38 -1.34 -38.41
C GLY A 30 -1.97 -1.58 -36.95
N ARG A 31 -0.69 -1.97 -36.71
CA ARG A 31 -0.17 -2.17 -35.32
C ARG A 31 -0.15 -0.89 -34.51
N VAL A 32 0.26 0.24 -35.14
CA VAL A 32 0.29 1.52 -34.43
C VAL A 32 -1.12 2.00 -34.11
N GLU A 33 -2.05 1.95 -35.08
CA GLU A 33 -3.45 2.36 -34.86
C GLU A 33 -4.13 1.48 -33.81
N TYR A 34 -3.94 0.17 -33.86
CA TYR A 34 -4.43 -0.75 -32.84
C TYR A 34 -3.89 -0.38 -31.44
N MET A 35 -2.58 -0.11 -31.33
CA MET A 35 -1.99 0.23 -30.03
C MET A 35 -2.45 1.61 -29.52
N LEU A 36 -2.67 2.57 -30.43
CA LEU A 36 -3.26 3.86 -30.06
C LEU A 36 -4.71 3.70 -29.57
N GLY A 37 -5.46 2.74 -30.12
CA GLY A 37 -6.77 2.34 -29.60
C GLY A 37 -6.71 1.80 -28.17
N ILE A 38 -5.81 0.84 -27.92
CA ILE A 38 -5.62 0.24 -26.57
C ILE A 38 -5.34 1.31 -25.51
N VAL A 39 -4.57 2.34 -25.84
CA VAL A 39 -4.24 3.41 -24.86
C VAL A 39 -5.20 4.61 -24.93
N GLY A 40 -6.32 4.53 -25.65
CA GLY A 40 -7.34 5.59 -25.75
C GLY A 40 -6.85 6.88 -26.41
N LEU A 41 -6.03 6.76 -27.47
CA LEU A 41 -5.46 7.87 -28.23
C LEU A 41 -5.82 7.81 -29.72
N GLU A 42 -6.99 7.22 -30.07
CA GLU A 42 -7.47 7.17 -31.44
C GLU A 42 -7.53 8.57 -32.07
N GLY A 43 -7.16 8.68 -33.32
CA GLY A 43 -7.17 9.93 -34.08
C GLY A 43 -6.08 10.93 -33.70
N MET A 44 -5.28 10.68 -32.63
CA MET A 44 -4.22 11.61 -32.19
C MET A 44 -2.87 11.39 -32.87
N GLY A 45 -2.75 10.45 -33.80
CA GLY A 45 -1.48 10.05 -34.42
C GLY A 45 -0.69 11.20 -35.06
N LYS A 46 -1.36 12.24 -35.58
CA LYS A 46 -0.72 13.39 -36.21
C LYS A 46 -0.20 14.46 -35.23
N ARG A 47 -0.65 14.43 -33.96
CA ARG A 47 -0.22 15.41 -32.95
C ARG A 47 1.25 15.20 -32.57
N LYS A 48 1.87 16.28 -32.07
CA LYS A 48 3.22 16.22 -31.48
C LYS A 48 3.12 16.17 -29.95
N PRO A 49 4.13 15.65 -29.22
CA PRO A 49 4.12 15.56 -27.76
C PRO A 49 3.72 16.85 -27.05
N ARG A 50 4.21 18.01 -27.50
CA ARG A 50 3.89 19.33 -26.94
C ARG A 50 2.39 19.72 -27.00
N GLN A 51 1.60 19.02 -27.78
CA GLN A 51 0.16 19.26 -27.97
C GLN A 51 -0.69 18.32 -27.10
N LEU A 52 -0.04 17.54 -26.22
CA LEU A 52 -0.65 16.54 -25.37
C LEU A 52 -0.53 16.92 -23.91
N SER A 53 -1.53 16.53 -23.09
CA SER A 53 -1.41 16.57 -21.63
C SER A 53 -0.36 15.57 -21.13
N GLY A 54 0.11 15.72 -19.88
CA GLY A 54 1.07 14.80 -19.28
C GLY A 54 0.63 13.33 -19.32
N GLY A 55 -0.64 13.06 -18.96
CA GLY A 55 -1.20 11.70 -19.03
C GLY A 55 -1.28 11.16 -20.48
N GLN A 56 -1.59 12.01 -21.46
CA GLN A 56 -1.57 11.61 -22.87
C GLN A 56 -0.15 11.30 -23.35
N GLN A 57 0.87 12.07 -22.93
CA GLN A 57 2.27 11.79 -23.23
C GLN A 57 2.71 10.45 -22.64
N GLN A 58 2.32 10.16 -21.42
CA GLN A 58 2.57 8.87 -20.76
C GLN A 58 1.97 7.71 -21.55
N ARG A 59 0.70 7.82 -21.99
CA ARG A 59 0.05 6.80 -22.82
C ARG A 59 0.76 6.60 -24.15
N VAL A 60 1.31 7.65 -24.78
CA VAL A 60 2.15 7.51 -25.99
C VAL A 60 3.44 6.74 -25.68
N ALA A 61 4.08 7.01 -24.53
CA ALA A 61 5.29 6.28 -24.13
C ALA A 61 4.98 4.80 -23.88
N LEU A 62 3.85 4.52 -23.23
CA LEU A 62 3.35 3.17 -23.00
C LEU A 62 3.05 2.44 -24.33
N ALA A 63 2.33 3.07 -25.24
CA ALA A 63 2.04 2.53 -26.58
C ALA A 63 3.33 2.21 -27.36
N ARG A 64 4.34 3.10 -27.26
CA ARG A 64 5.66 2.89 -27.89
C ARG A 64 6.38 1.65 -27.36
N ALA A 65 6.25 1.39 -26.05
CA ALA A 65 6.85 0.20 -25.44
C ALA A 65 6.08 -1.07 -25.83
N LEU A 66 4.75 -1.04 -25.74
CA LEU A 66 3.86 -2.18 -25.93
C LEU A 66 3.75 -2.63 -27.40
N VAL A 67 3.85 -1.71 -28.37
CA VAL A 67 3.72 -2.03 -29.81
C VAL A 67 4.73 -3.08 -30.28
N ASN A 68 5.85 -3.21 -29.57
CA ASN A 68 6.89 -4.21 -29.85
C ASN A 68 6.56 -5.60 -29.28
N LYS A 69 5.41 -5.77 -28.62
CA LYS A 69 4.97 -7.02 -27.97
C LYS A 69 6.04 -7.60 -27.03
N PRO A 70 6.49 -6.85 -26.01
CA PRO A 70 7.44 -7.37 -25.05
C PRO A 70 6.77 -8.44 -24.18
N GLN A 71 7.56 -9.34 -23.57
CA GLN A 71 7.07 -10.28 -22.56
C GLN A 71 6.93 -9.62 -21.20
N VAL A 72 7.78 -8.62 -20.91
CA VAL A 72 7.80 -7.87 -19.66
C VAL A 72 7.91 -6.38 -19.97
N LEU A 73 7.11 -5.57 -19.29
CA LEU A 73 7.18 -4.12 -19.31
C LEU A 73 7.71 -3.61 -17.98
N LEU A 74 8.79 -2.82 -18.03
CA LEU A 74 9.35 -2.16 -16.85
C LEU A 74 8.86 -0.70 -16.80
N LEU A 75 8.30 -0.31 -15.68
CA LEU A 75 7.80 1.03 -15.40
C LEU A 75 8.52 1.58 -14.16
N ASP A 76 9.32 2.60 -14.36
CA ASP A 76 10.07 3.27 -13.29
C ASP A 76 9.35 4.56 -12.91
N GLU A 77 8.77 4.59 -11.71
CA GLU A 77 7.96 5.68 -11.15
C GLU A 77 6.94 6.28 -12.14
N PRO A 78 6.10 5.45 -12.78
CA PRO A 78 5.28 5.91 -13.90
C PRO A 78 4.27 7.01 -13.53
N LEU A 79 3.86 7.10 -12.27
CA LEU A 79 2.82 8.02 -11.80
C LEU A 79 3.35 9.15 -10.91
N GLY A 80 4.64 9.19 -10.62
CA GLY A 80 5.24 10.11 -9.64
C GLY A 80 5.06 11.60 -9.96
N ALA A 81 4.96 11.97 -11.24
CA ALA A 81 4.82 13.37 -11.66
C ALA A 81 3.37 13.87 -11.78
N LEU A 82 2.37 13.03 -11.42
CA LEU A 82 0.95 13.34 -11.58
C LEU A 82 0.32 13.84 -10.28
N ASP A 83 -0.66 14.74 -10.39
CA ASP A 83 -1.52 15.10 -9.27
C ASP A 83 -2.37 13.91 -8.81
N LEU A 84 -2.90 13.96 -7.57
CA LEU A 84 -3.61 12.84 -6.95
C LEU A 84 -4.79 12.33 -7.77
N LYS A 85 -5.61 13.23 -8.35
CA LYS A 85 -6.80 12.85 -9.12
C LYS A 85 -6.41 12.13 -10.41
N LEU A 86 -5.44 12.70 -11.13
CA LEU A 86 -4.95 12.11 -12.37
C LEU A 86 -4.21 10.81 -12.11
N ARG A 87 -3.47 10.71 -11.00
CA ARG A 87 -2.78 9.48 -10.57
C ARG A 87 -3.75 8.33 -10.37
N LYS A 88 -4.84 8.53 -9.60
CA LYS A 88 -5.88 7.51 -9.38
C LYS A 88 -6.55 7.06 -10.68
N GLN A 89 -6.82 8.00 -11.59
CA GLN A 89 -7.35 7.66 -12.90
C GLN A 89 -6.35 6.81 -13.71
N MET A 90 -5.08 7.20 -13.74
CA MET A 90 -4.04 6.49 -14.48
C MET A 90 -3.74 5.09 -13.91
N GLN A 91 -3.87 4.87 -12.61
CA GLN A 91 -3.78 3.54 -12.00
C GLN A 91 -4.82 2.58 -12.58
N LEU A 92 -6.08 3.02 -12.65
CA LEU A 92 -7.17 2.21 -13.23
C LEU A 92 -6.92 1.91 -14.72
N GLU A 93 -6.48 2.91 -15.46
CA GLU A 93 -6.17 2.76 -16.89
C GLU A 93 -5.01 1.81 -17.15
N LEU A 94 -3.91 1.92 -16.37
CA LEU A 94 -2.76 1.03 -16.49
C LEU A 94 -3.14 -0.42 -16.16
N LYS A 95 -4.00 -0.63 -15.16
CA LYS A 95 -4.49 -1.95 -14.79
C LYS A 95 -5.37 -2.55 -15.89
N ALA A 96 -6.23 -1.76 -16.50
CA ALA A 96 -7.04 -2.18 -17.66
C ALA A 96 -6.14 -2.58 -18.84
N ILE A 97 -5.16 -1.74 -19.19
CA ILE A 97 -4.21 -2.02 -20.27
C ILE A 97 -3.39 -3.28 -19.98
N GLN A 98 -2.94 -3.49 -18.75
CA GLN A 98 -2.23 -4.71 -18.34
C GLN A 98 -3.09 -5.95 -18.60
N HIS A 99 -4.35 -5.90 -18.20
CA HIS A 99 -5.31 -6.99 -18.41
C HIS A 99 -5.52 -7.28 -19.90
N ASP A 100 -5.76 -6.23 -20.70
CA ASP A 100 -6.04 -6.36 -22.14
C ASP A 100 -4.83 -6.87 -22.94
N VAL A 101 -3.63 -6.47 -22.54
CA VAL A 101 -2.40 -6.87 -23.23
C VAL A 101 -1.88 -8.24 -22.75
N GLY A 102 -2.19 -8.64 -21.52
CA GLY A 102 -1.84 -9.94 -20.96
C GLY A 102 -0.35 -10.21 -20.77
N ILE A 103 0.46 -9.16 -20.51
CA ILE A 103 1.90 -9.29 -20.23
C ILE A 103 2.26 -8.93 -18.79
N THR A 104 3.44 -9.34 -18.36
CA THR A 104 3.93 -8.99 -17.02
C THR A 104 4.38 -7.53 -16.96
N PHE A 105 3.83 -6.77 -16.01
CA PHE A 105 4.30 -5.43 -15.67
C PHE A 105 5.15 -5.49 -14.40
N ILE A 106 6.29 -4.83 -14.40
CA ILE A 106 7.10 -4.59 -13.22
C ILE A 106 7.11 -3.09 -12.97
N HIS A 107 6.47 -2.68 -11.87
CA HIS A 107 6.43 -1.30 -11.43
C HIS A 107 7.47 -1.07 -10.35
N VAL A 108 8.31 -0.06 -10.52
CA VAL A 108 9.13 0.48 -9.44
C VAL A 108 8.44 1.74 -8.94
N THR A 109 8.11 1.79 -7.65
CA THR A 109 7.45 2.93 -7.03
C THR A 109 7.90 3.08 -5.57
N HIS A 110 7.85 4.29 -5.06
CA HIS A 110 7.96 4.59 -3.63
C HIS A 110 6.58 4.90 -3.00
N ASP A 111 5.52 4.90 -3.81
CA ASP A 111 4.15 5.13 -3.36
C ASP A 111 3.51 3.79 -2.96
N GLN A 112 3.19 3.67 -1.67
CA GLN A 112 2.61 2.45 -1.09
C GLN A 112 1.19 2.21 -1.61
N GLU A 113 0.37 3.27 -1.77
CA GLU A 113 -1.00 3.17 -2.29
C GLU A 113 -0.98 2.62 -3.72
N GLU A 114 -0.01 3.08 -4.54
CA GLU A 114 0.19 2.57 -5.89
C GLU A 114 0.51 1.07 -5.89
N ALA A 115 1.51 0.67 -5.09
CA ALA A 115 1.91 -0.73 -4.99
C ALA A 115 0.77 -1.64 -4.52
N MET A 116 0.06 -1.24 -3.45
CA MET A 116 -1.04 -2.01 -2.86
C MET A 116 -2.25 -2.15 -3.79
N THR A 117 -2.51 -1.11 -4.61
CA THR A 117 -3.71 -1.08 -5.46
C THR A 117 -3.51 -1.78 -6.80
N MET A 118 -2.28 -1.73 -7.35
CA MET A 118 -2.02 -2.17 -8.72
C MET A 118 -1.39 -3.55 -8.83
N ALA A 119 -0.58 -3.97 -7.86
CA ALA A 119 0.24 -5.16 -7.99
C ALA A 119 -0.48 -6.45 -7.57
N ASP A 120 -0.22 -7.54 -8.28
CA ASP A 120 -0.59 -8.91 -7.84
C ASP A 120 0.40 -9.41 -6.77
N ARG A 121 1.66 -8.97 -6.87
CA ARG A 121 2.72 -9.26 -5.91
C ARG A 121 3.60 -8.03 -5.69
N ILE A 122 3.96 -7.78 -4.44
CA ILE A 122 4.85 -6.70 -4.03
C ILE A 122 6.18 -7.28 -3.57
N ALA A 123 7.26 -6.68 -4.06
CA ALA A 123 8.62 -6.96 -3.63
C ALA A 123 9.15 -5.75 -2.83
N VAL A 124 9.31 -5.91 -1.51
CA VAL A 124 9.87 -4.85 -0.66
C VAL A 124 11.38 -4.97 -0.62
N MET A 125 12.05 -3.85 -0.92
CA MET A 125 13.51 -3.76 -0.91
C MET A 125 13.99 -2.80 0.18
N ASP A 126 15.02 -3.21 0.91
CA ASP A 126 15.77 -2.36 1.85
C ASP A 126 17.26 -2.47 1.58
N ARG A 127 17.95 -1.34 1.42
CA ARG A 127 19.41 -1.25 1.21
C ARG A 127 19.94 -2.22 0.15
N GLY A 128 19.21 -2.32 -0.97
CA GLY A 128 19.58 -3.18 -2.10
C GLY A 128 19.30 -4.68 -1.89
N LYS A 129 18.64 -5.07 -0.78
CA LYS A 129 18.25 -6.45 -0.50
C LYS A 129 16.73 -6.60 -0.63
N LEU A 130 16.33 -7.73 -1.18
CA LEU A 130 14.92 -8.14 -1.20
C LEU A 130 14.55 -8.68 0.19
N VAL A 131 13.61 -7.99 0.87
CA VAL A 131 13.22 -8.32 2.26
C VAL A 131 12.02 -9.26 2.30
N GLN A 132 10.99 -8.97 1.49
CA GLN A 132 9.78 -9.81 1.39
C GLN A 132 9.19 -9.70 -0.01
N VAL A 133 8.65 -10.81 -0.53
CA VAL A 133 7.82 -10.84 -1.75
C VAL A 133 6.54 -11.59 -1.42
N ALA A 134 5.40 -10.90 -1.54
CA ALA A 134 4.10 -11.47 -1.20
C ALA A 134 2.98 -10.70 -1.94
N THR A 135 1.73 -11.13 -1.76
CA THR A 135 0.57 -10.37 -2.19
C THR A 135 0.42 -9.07 -1.39
N PRO A 136 -0.30 -8.06 -1.88
CA PRO A 136 -0.58 -6.83 -1.11
C PRO A 136 -1.14 -7.13 0.28
N ALA A 137 -2.12 -8.04 0.37
CA ALA A 137 -2.72 -8.41 1.65
C ALA A 137 -1.69 -9.02 2.62
N GLU A 138 -0.85 -9.95 2.16
CA GLU A 138 0.19 -10.56 3.01
C GLU A 138 1.26 -9.55 3.45
N ILE A 139 1.66 -8.60 2.59
CA ILE A 139 2.62 -7.54 2.97
C ILE A 139 2.05 -6.67 4.10
N TYR A 140 0.75 -6.38 4.07
CA TYR A 140 0.08 -5.53 5.05
C TYR A 140 -0.23 -6.28 6.35
N GLU A 141 -0.80 -7.50 6.22
CA GLU A 141 -1.33 -8.27 7.35
C GLU A 141 -0.27 -9.14 8.03
N GLN A 142 0.79 -9.54 7.30
CA GLN A 142 1.83 -10.46 7.76
C GLN A 142 3.23 -9.92 7.42
N PRO A 143 3.57 -8.70 7.89
CA PRO A 143 4.92 -8.17 7.69
C PRO A 143 5.94 -9.05 8.42
N ARG A 144 7.02 -9.44 7.73
CA ARG A 144 8.07 -10.30 8.32
C ARG A 144 9.06 -9.56 9.21
N THR A 145 9.10 -8.23 9.15
CA THR A 145 10.04 -7.43 9.92
C THR A 145 9.38 -6.14 10.38
N ARG A 146 9.92 -5.55 11.47
CA ARG A 146 9.53 -4.23 11.95
C ARG A 146 9.62 -3.17 10.84
N PHE A 147 10.68 -3.23 10.02
CA PHE A 147 10.85 -2.32 8.89
C PHE A 147 9.65 -2.36 7.93
N ILE A 148 9.19 -3.56 7.53
CA ILE A 148 8.04 -3.69 6.63
C ILE A 148 6.76 -3.21 7.31
N ALA A 149 6.53 -3.58 8.57
CA ALA A 149 5.36 -3.15 9.32
C ALA A 149 5.23 -1.63 9.39
N GLU A 150 6.36 -0.93 9.66
CA GLU A 150 6.44 0.53 9.73
C GLU A 150 6.46 1.20 8.35
N PHE A 151 7.01 0.53 7.34
CA PHE A 151 7.11 1.06 5.98
C PHE A 151 5.75 1.01 5.25
N VAL A 152 4.93 -0.04 5.48
CA VAL A 152 3.67 -0.25 4.76
C VAL A 152 2.48 0.20 5.61
N GLY A 153 2.24 1.51 5.65
CA GLY A 153 1.13 2.11 6.39
C GLY A 153 1.41 2.34 7.88
N ASP A 154 0.44 2.95 8.54
CA ASP A 154 0.50 3.21 9.99
C ASP A 154 0.43 1.89 10.78
N VAL A 155 1.19 1.82 11.87
CA VAL A 155 1.24 0.65 12.76
C VAL A 155 1.52 1.06 14.20
N ASN A 156 0.95 0.37 15.16
CA ASN A 156 1.35 0.42 16.56
C ASN A 156 2.37 -0.68 16.83
N ILE A 157 3.53 -0.31 17.35
CA ILE A 157 4.56 -1.27 17.76
C ILE A 157 4.62 -1.27 19.29
N LEU A 158 4.41 -2.44 19.87
CA LEU A 158 4.49 -2.66 21.33
C LEU A 158 5.64 -3.65 21.59
N ASP A 159 6.72 -3.15 22.16
CA ASP A 159 7.83 -4.02 22.56
C ASP A 159 7.43 -4.87 23.78
N GLY A 160 7.89 -6.12 23.82
CA GLY A 160 7.58 -7.06 24.88
C GLY A 160 8.51 -8.27 24.93
N LYS A 161 8.25 -9.13 25.91
CA LYS A 161 8.96 -10.40 26.11
C LYS A 161 7.96 -11.54 26.18
N VAL A 162 8.33 -12.65 25.58
CA VAL A 162 7.54 -13.89 25.66
C VAL A 162 7.49 -14.38 27.10
N ALA A 163 6.29 -14.46 27.67
CA ALA A 163 6.05 -14.94 29.03
C ALA A 163 5.63 -16.44 29.07
N GLY A 164 5.25 -17.00 27.93
CA GLY A 164 4.87 -18.40 27.77
C GLY A 164 3.83 -18.62 26.69
N ARG A 165 3.33 -19.86 26.60
CA ARG A 165 2.22 -20.25 25.70
C ARG A 165 1.14 -20.95 26.52
N GLU A 166 -0.11 -20.53 26.39
CA GLU A 166 -1.25 -21.06 27.12
C GLU A 166 -2.44 -21.16 26.15
N ASP A 167 -3.14 -22.28 26.18
CA ASP A 167 -4.28 -22.56 25.28
C ASP A 167 -3.97 -22.36 23.78
N GLY A 168 -2.74 -22.65 23.38
CA GLY A 168 -2.27 -22.48 22.01
C GLY A 168 -1.84 -21.05 21.65
N MET A 169 -2.09 -20.06 22.50
CA MET A 169 -1.78 -18.65 22.29
C MET A 169 -0.52 -18.19 23.04
N TRP A 170 0.20 -17.25 22.49
CA TRP A 170 1.36 -16.63 23.13
C TRP A 170 0.95 -15.59 24.15
N ARG A 171 1.63 -15.60 25.30
CA ARG A 171 1.52 -14.59 26.37
C ARG A 171 2.73 -13.68 26.30
N ILE A 172 2.51 -12.38 26.08
CA ILE A 172 3.57 -11.39 25.89
C ILE A 172 3.49 -10.36 27.01
N ALA A 173 4.52 -10.32 27.84
CA ALA A 173 4.67 -9.26 28.85
C ALA A 173 5.16 -7.98 28.17
N SER A 174 4.38 -6.91 28.24
CA SER A 174 4.73 -5.60 27.69
C SER A 174 4.51 -4.51 28.73
N ALA A 175 5.41 -3.54 28.79
CA ALA A 175 5.25 -2.37 29.64
C ALA A 175 4.03 -1.51 29.26
N SER A 176 3.49 -1.70 28.05
CA SER A 176 2.33 -0.97 27.54
C SER A 176 0.98 -1.50 28.04
N ALA A 177 0.96 -2.66 28.71
CA ALA A 177 -0.25 -3.29 29.20
C ALA A 177 -0.12 -3.70 30.67
N ALA A 178 -1.25 -3.60 31.42
CA ALA A 178 -1.29 -4.01 32.83
C ALA A 178 -1.28 -5.54 33.00
N ALA A 179 -1.70 -6.29 32.01
CA ALA A 179 -1.69 -7.76 31.98
C ALA A 179 -0.94 -8.24 30.70
N PRO A 180 -0.43 -9.48 30.70
CA PRO A 180 0.20 -10.04 29.49
C PRO A 180 -0.77 -10.00 28.31
N LEU A 181 -0.27 -9.53 27.17
CA LEU A 181 -0.99 -9.51 25.91
C LEU A 181 -1.07 -10.92 25.33
N VAL A 182 -2.19 -11.27 24.75
CA VAL A 182 -2.46 -12.58 24.17
C VAL A 182 -2.39 -12.46 22.65
N VAL A 183 -1.60 -13.32 22.00
CA VAL A 183 -1.43 -13.31 20.55
C VAL A 183 -1.65 -14.72 19.99
N ASP A 184 -2.50 -14.80 18.99
CA ASP A 184 -2.76 -16.01 18.23
C ASP A 184 -1.87 -16.01 16.96
N ASP A 185 -0.70 -16.61 17.08
CA ASP A 185 0.24 -16.80 15.99
C ASP A 185 0.76 -18.25 16.03
N PRO A 186 0.11 -19.15 15.29
CA PRO A 186 0.42 -20.56 15.34
C PRO A 186 1.74 -20.92 14.66
N ASP A 187 2.20 -20.10 13.72
CA ASP A 187 3.37 -20.40 12.88
C ASP A 187 4.70 -19.97 13.52
N GLU A 188 4.64 -19.10 14.54
CA GLU A 188 5.86 -18.65 15.23
C GLU A 188 6.29 -19.63 16.32
N VAL A 189 7.60 -19.88 16.33
CA VAL A 189 8.26 -20.68 17.36
C VAL A 189 9.14 -19.75 18.21
N LEU A 190 8.70 -19.47 19.43
CA LEU A 190 9.33 -18.51 20.33
C LEU A 190 9.83 -19.20 21.60
N GLU A 191 10.87 -18.60 22.20
CA GLU A 191 11.42 -19.04 23.48
C GLU A 191 10.95 -18.11 24.62
N ASN A 192 10.74 -18.69 25.82
CA ASN A 192 10.40 -17.88 26.98
C ASN A 192 11.51 -16.86 27.27
N GLY A 193 11.11 -15.62 27.52
CA GLY A 193 12.06 -14.51 27.74
C GLY A 193 12.58 -13.85 26.47
N GLN A 194 12.27 -14.39 25.29
CA GLN A 194 12.67 -13.78 24.01
C GLN A 194 12.07 -12.39 23.88
N GLU A 195 12.88 -11.42 23.46
CA GLU A 195 12.43 -10.06 23.12
C GLU A 195 11.80 -10.05 21.75
N ILE A 196 10.61 -9.47 21.67
CA ILE A 196 9.82 -9.37 20.44
C ILE A 196 9.11 -8.00 20.37
N ALA A 197 8.59 -7.67 19.22
CA ALA A 197 7.63 -6.57 19.09
C ALA A 197 6.29 -7.10 18.55
N LEU A 198 5.20 -6.49 18.98
CA LEU A 198 3.87 -6.73 18.43
C LEU A 198 3.50 -5.58 17.51
N ALA A 199 3.15 -5.90 16.27
CA ALA A 199 2.62 -4.95 15.29
C ALA A 199 1.10 -5.04 15.27
N ILE A 200 0.41 -3.93 15.52
CA ILE A 200 -1.06 -3.85 15.48
C ILE A 200 -1.46 -2.67 14.59
N ARG A 201 -2.28 -2.92 13.56
CA ARG A 201 -2.80 -1.87 12.70
C ARG A 201 -3.81 -1.00 13.45
N PRO A 202 -3.80 0.36 13.26
CA PRO A 202 -4.70 1.26 13.97
C PRO A 202 -6.19 0.96 13.76
N GLU A 203 -6.60 0.49 12.59
CA GLU A 203 -7.99 0.12 12.27
C GLU A 203 -8.43 -1.22 12.89
N LYS A 204 -7.50 -2.01 13.41
CA LYS A 204 -7.80 -3.26 14.13
C LYS A 204 -7.93 -3.07 15.64
N MET A 205 -7.78 -1.85 16.09
CA MET A 205 -7.98 -1.47 17.48
C MET A 205 -9.34 -0.80 17.66
N THR A 206 -9.98 -1.10 18.76
CA THR A 206 -11.24 -0.47 19.20
C THR A 206 -10.94 0.50 20.33
N LEU A 207 -11.56 1.69 20.30
CA LEU A 207 -11.44 2.71 21.33
C LEU A 207 -12.75 2.84 22.10
N GLN A 208 -12.70 2.77 23.42
CA GLN A 208 -13.86 2.80 24.31
C GLN A 208 -13.56 3.61 25.57
N ARG A 209 -14.60 4.24 26.17
CA ARG A 209 -14.49 4.97 27.45
C ARG A 209 -14.53 4.06 28.66
N GLN A 210 -15.07 2.86 28.52
CA GLN A 210 -15.14 1.86 29.58
C GLN A 210 -14.24 0.67 29.25
N PRO A 211 -13.69 0.00 30.28
CA PRO A 211 -12.92 -1.21 30.05
C PRO A 211 -13.74 -2.24 29.25
N PRO A 212 -13.19 -2.85 28.21
CA PRO A 212 -13.88 -3.91 27.48
C PRO A 212 -14.11 -5.14 28.36
N VAL A 213 -15.07 -5.96 27.95
CA VAL A 213 -15.37 -7.25 28.62
C VAL A 213 -14.18 -8.20 28.43
N ALA A 214 -13.99 -9.12 29.36
CA ALA A 214 -12.88 -10.08 29.39
C ALA A 214 -12.69 -10.84 28.03
N GLY A 215 -11.44 -11.13 27.67
CA GLY A 215 -11.07 -11.91 26.48
C GLY A 215 -10.39 -11.11 25.37
N GLN A 216 -10.19 -9.79 25.54
CA GLN A 216 -9.44 -8.94 24.62
C GLN A 216 -8.16 -8.40 25.27
N ASN A 217 -7.18 -8.10 24.44
CA ASN A 217 -6.02 -7.31 24.86
C ASN A 217 -6.46 -5.88 25.16
N VAL A 218 -6.03 -5.33 26.28
CA VAL A 218 -6.45 -4.00 26.72
C VAL A 218 -5.24 -3.13 27.04
N LEU A 219 -5.23 -1.93 26.47
CA LEU A 219 -4.30 -0.86 26.77
C LEU A 219 -5.10 0.33 27.31
N ALA A 220 -4.63 0.96 28.37
CA ALA A 220 -5.28 2.13 28.95
C ALA A 220 -4.45 3.39 28.70
N GLY A 221 -5.13 4.51 28.48
CA GLY A 221 -4.44 5.77 28.21
C GLY A 221 -5.39 6.96 28.16
N GLN A 222 -4.86 8.09 27.71
CA GLN A 222 -5.56 9.35 27.57
C GLN A 222 -5.45 9.86 26.13
N VAL A 223 -6.54 10.36 25.59
CA VAL A 223 -6.57 10.94 24.23
C VAL A 223 -5.67 12.17 24.19
N TRP A 224 -4.67 12.13 23.30
CA TRP A 224 -3.70 13.18 23.11
C TRP A 224 -3.98 14.06 21.91
N ASP A 225 -4.55 13.48 20.83
CA ASP A 225 -4.83 14.19 19.58
C ASP A 225 -5.94 13.48 18.82
N ILE A 226 -6.71 14.25 18.03
CA ILE A 226 -7.84 13.77 17.23
C ILE A 226 -7.76 14.38 15.83
N GLY A 227 -7.56 13.54 14.82
CA GLY A 227 -7.56 13.92 13.41
C GLY A 227 -8.83 13.45 12.71
N TYR A 228 -9.70 14.37 12.30
CA TYR A 228 -10.89 14.05 11.51
C TYR A 228 -10.57 14.13 10.01
N LEU A 229 -10.71 13.00 9.29
CA LEU A 229 -10.38 12.88 7.86
C LEU A 229 -11.62 12.73 6.95
N GLY A 230 -12.82 12.87 7.52
CA GLY A 230 -14.07 12.72 6.80
C GLY A 230 -14.65 11.33 6.97
N ASP A 231 -14.15 10.34 6.27
CA ASP A 231 -14.55 8.93 6.36
C ASP A 231 -13.97 8.20 7.59
N TRP A 232 -12.83 8.67 8.10
CA TRP A 232 -12.15 8.15 9.29
C TRP A 232 -11.84 9.25 10.30
N THR A 233 -11.79 8.87 11.58
CA THR A 233 -11.20 9.65 12.66
C THR A 233 -10.02 8.89 13.25
N VAL A 234 -8.85 9.53 13.29
CA VAL A 234 -7.63 8.97 13.89
C VAL A 234 -7.43 9.56 15.26
N TYR A 235 -7.44 8.72 16.29
CA TYR A 235 -7.12 9.09 17.66
C TYR A 235 -5.67 8.74 17.97
N ARG A 236 -4.93 9.68 18.54
CA ARG A 236 -3.63 9.43 19.17
C ARG A 236 -3.85 9.37 20.66
N VAL A 237 -3.47 8.26 21.26
CA VAL A 237 -3.68 7.98 22.68
C VAL A 237 -2.32 7.80 23.34
N LYS A 238 -2.04 8.60 24.37
CA LYS A 238 -0.87 8.41 25.23
C LYS A 238 -1.22 7.34 26.26
N LEU A 239 -0.62 6.16 26.09
CA LEU A 239 -0.80 5.04 27.02
C LEU A 239 -0.21 5.38 28.40
N ASP A 240 -0.65 4.67 29.42
CA ASP A 240 -0.13 4.82 30.80
C ASP A 240 1.38 4.53 30.89
N SER A 241 1.91 3.72 29.98
CA SER A 241 3.33 3.48 29.79
C SER A 241 4.12 4.66 29.21
N GLY A 242 3.42 5.69 28.70
CA GLY A 242 4.01 6.81 27.94
C GLY A 242 4.14 6.57 26.43
N VAL A 243 3.90 5.37 25.94
CA VAL A 243 3.90 5.04 24.51
C VAL A 243 2.71 5.70 23.81
N MET A 244 2.92 6.21 22.60
CA MET A 244 1.83 6.75 21.78
C MET A 244 1.24 5.66 20.91
N ALA A 245 -0.06 5.40 21.08
CA ALA A 245 -0.83 4.49 20.23
C ALA A 245 -1.76 5.27 19.30
N ARG A 246 -2.06 4.70 18.13
CA ARG A 246 -3.02 5.23 17.14
C ARG A 246 -4.19 4.27 17.02
N VAL A 247 -5.39 4.84 16.87
CA VAL A 247 -6.61 4.07 16.57
C VAL A 247 -7.34 4.79 15.44
N SER A 248 -7.71 4.05 14.40
CA SER A 248 -8.48 4.57 13.27
C SER A 248 -9.91 4.05 13.34
N CYS A 249 -10.87 4.96 13.52
CA CYS A 249 -12.29 4.63 13.61
C CYS A 249 -13.03 5.13 12.36
N ALA A 250 -13.81 4.27 11.72
CA ALA A 250 -14.66 4.66 10.60
C ALA A 250 -15.81 5.57 11.08
N ASN A 251 -16.06 6.66 10.36
CA ASN A 251 -17.15 7.59 10.63
C ASN A 251 -18.44 7.11 9.97
N VAL A 252 -19.04 6.06 10.53
CA VAL A 252 -20.25 5.41 9.98
C VAL A 252 -21.56 6.15 10.31
N SER A 253 -21.54 7.05 11.30
CA SER A 253 -22.70 7.84 11.73
C SER A 253 -22.48 9.33 11.50
N ARG A 254 -23.51 10.03 11.04
CA ARG A 254 -23.47 11.49 10.89
C ARG A 254 -23.37 12.23 12.23
N PHE A 255 -23.98 11.68 13.26
CA PHE A 255 -23.96 12.21 14.63
C PHE A 255 -23.56 11.10 15.60
N VAL A 256 -22.59 11.36 16.45
CA VAL A 256 -22.16 10.50 17.53
C VAL A 256 -22.63 11.13 18.84
N GLU A 257 -23.47 10.41 19.60
CA GLU A 257 -23.82 10.83 20.96
C GLU A 257 -22.57 10.72 21.83
N ALA A 258 -22.15 11.81 22.49
CA ALA A 258 -20.97 11.91 23.34
C ALA A 258 -19.67 11.44 22.64
N PRO A 259 -19.16 12.18 21.62
CA PRO A 259 -17.92 11.84 20.97
C PRO A 259 -16.75 11.86 21.94
N VAL A 260 -15.77 10.99 21.71
CA VAL A 260 -14.52 11.00 22.47
C VAL A 260 -13.79 12.32 22.22
N SER A 261 -13.34 12.94 23.30
CA SER A 261 -12.72 14.26 23.29
C SER A 261 -11.28 14.22 23.79
N TRP A 262 -10.59 15.35 23.64
CA TRP A 262 -9.25 15.57 24.19
C TRP A 262 -9.24 15.27 25.70
N GLU A 263 -8.14 14.67 26.16
CA GLU A 263 -7.90 14.32 27.56
C GLU A 263 -8.87 13.26 28.12
N ASP A 264 -9.82 12.74 27.34
CA ASP A 264 -10.66 11.64 27.80
C ASP A 264 -9.81 10.42 28.15
N ARG A 265 -10.14 9.81 29.29
CA ARG A 265 -9.63 8.48 29.64
C ARG A 265 -10.28 7.44 28.76
N VAL A 266 -9.46 6.61 28.10
CA VAL A 266 -9.93 5.61 27.14
C VAL A 266 -9.19 4.29 27.31
N TYR A 267 -9.83 3.24 26.80
CA TYR A 267 -9.30 1.90 26.71
C TYR A 267 -9.25 1.50 25.24
N LEU A 268 -8.07 1.05 24.81
CA LEU A 268 -7.87 0.48 23.51
C LEU A 268 -7.88 -1.03 23.64
N SER A 269 -8.60 -1.70 22.75
CA SER A 269 -8.63 -3.16 22.76
C SER A 269 -8.43 -3.73 21.35
N PHE A 270 -7.87 -4.92 21.29
CA PHE A 270 -7.69 -5.66 20.03
C PHE A 270 -7.78 -7.17 20.29
N ALA A 271 -8.21 -7.90 19.26
CA ALA A 271 -8.32 -9.34 19.33
C ALA A 271 -6.91 -10.01 19.22
N PRO A 272 -6.71 -11.21 19.79
CA PRO A 272 -5.43 -11.93 19.74
C PRO A 272 -4.87 -12.11 18.33
N GLN A 273 -5.73 -12.36 17.34
CA GLN A 273 -5.36 -12.53 15.92
C GLN A 273 -5.05 -11.21 15.18
N SER A 274 -5.27 -10.06 15.82
CA SER A 274 -5.03 -8.74 15.21
C SER A 274 -3.59 -8.26 15.36
N ALA A 275 -2.80 -8.91 16.19
CA ALA A 275 -1.40 -8.61 16.41
C ALA A 275 -0.51 -9.58 15.66
N VAL A 276 0.55 -9.07 15.07
CA VAL A 276 1.60 -9.85 14.42
C VAL A 276 2.86 -9.79 15.26
N ILE A 277 3.49 -10.94 15.50
CA ILE A 277 4.76 -11.04 16.23
C ILE A 277 5.91 -10.74 15.29
N LEU A 278 6.77 -9.82 15.69
CA LEU A 278 7.98 -9.45 14.97
C LEU A 278 9.20 -9.81 15.81
N THR A 279 10.02 -10.72 15.28
CA THR A 279 11.25 -11.23 15.93
C THR A 279 12.52 -10.52 15.47
N ARG A 280 12.40 -9.62 14.46
CA ARG A 280 13.52 -8.90 13.84
C ARG A 280 13.17 -7.46 13.47
#